data_6838c09c66ca843e020c2c312d13e938
#
_entry.id   6838c09c66ca843e020c2c312d13e938
#
_cell.length_a   1.000
_cell.length_b   1.000
_cell.length_c   1.000
_cell.angle_alpha   90.00
_cell.angle_beta   90.00
_cell.angle_gamma   90.00
#
_symmetry.space_group_name_H-M   'P 1'
#
loop_
_entity.id
_entity.type
_entity.pdbx_description
1 polymer ?
#
loop_
_entity_poly.entity_id
_entity_poly.type
_entity_poly.pdbx_seq_one_letter_code
_entity_poly.pdbx_strand_id
1 'polypeptide(L)'
;MAMLEIRDLNVYYGGIHALKGISLEVEEGQIVSMIGSNGAGKSSMMNAISGLVKYKSGEILYKGQPLPTAANKVVQLGVCQVPEGRLIFANLTVYENLKVGAYLRSDKDGIERDLKRVYEIFPRLEERKNQIAGTLSGGEQQMLAMGRGIMSAPDLI
;
A
#
# COMPACT_ATOMS: atom_id res chain seq x y z
N MET A 1 -11.66 9.52 -16.07
CA MET A 1 -12.45 8.59 -15.19
C MET A 1 -11.58 8.35 -13.96
N ALA A 2 -12.11 8.65 -12.78
CA ALA A 2 -11.33 8.50 -11.55
C ALA A 2 -10.85 7.06 -11.37
N MET A 3 -9.59 6.89 -11.01
CA MET A 3 -9.00 5.59 -10.65
C MET A 3 -9.52 5.12 -9.29
N LEU A 4 -9.57 6.04 -8.31
CA LEU A 4 -10.15 5.83 -6.98
C LEU A 4 -11.15 6.94 -6.71
N GLU A 5 -12.32 6.58 -6.23
CA GLU A 5 -13.35 7.52 -5.81
C GLU A 5 -13.89 7.13 -4.44
N ILE A 6 -13.89 8.07 -3.54
CA ILE A 6 -14.43 7.92 -2.18
C ILE A 6 -15.59 8.89 -2.04
N ARG A 7 -16.76 8.40 -1.61
CA ARG A 7 -17.98 9.18 -1.45
C ARG A 7 -18.50 9.03 -0.03
N ASP A 8 -18.61 10.15 0.68
CA ASP A 8 -19.21 10.29 2.00
C ASP A 8 -18.77 9.20 3.00
N LEU A 9 -17.46 8.91 3.04
CA LEU A 9 -16.90 7.82 3.83
C LEU A 9 -16.94 8.13 5.32
N ASN A 10 -17.54 7.22 6.10
CA ASN A 10 -17.67 7.32 7.55
C ASN A 10 -17.04 6.10 8.22
N VAL A 11 -16.03 6.34 9.07
CA VAL A 11 -15.32 5.30 9.83
C VAL A 11 -15.46 5.54 11.32
N TYR A 12 -15.75 4.49 12.07
CA TYR A 12 -15.90 4.51 13.51
C TYR A 12 -15.02 3.46 14.18
N TYR A 13 -14.43 3.82 15.30
CA TYR A 13 -13.77 2.92 16.25
C TYR A 13 -14.53 2.96 17.58
N GLY A 14 -15.41 1.99 17.79
CA GLY A 14 -16.35 2.04 18.92
C GLY A 14 -17.19 3.32 18.87
N GLY A 15 -17.10 4.17 19.89
CA GLY A 15 -17.79 5.45 19.95
C GLY A 15 -17.09 6.63 19.23
N ILE A 16 -15.90 6.42 18.71
CA ILE A 16 -15.10 7.49 18.08
C ILE A 16 -15.41 7.55 16.59
N HIS A 17 -15.93 8.68 16.10
CA HIS A 17 -16.14 8.96 14.67
C HIS A 17 -14.85 9.49 14.06
N ALA A 18 -14.04 8.59 13.48
CA ALA A 18 -12.71 8.87 12.98
C ALA A 18 -12.71 9.55 11.59
N LEU A 19 -13.62 9.17 10.69
CA LEU A 19 -13.87 9.84 9.42
C LEU A 19 -15.34 10.27 9.34
N LYS A 20 -15.57 11.53 8.97
CA LYS A 20 -16.87 12.20 9.02
C LYS A 20 -17.28 12.65 7.63
N GLY A 21 -17.77 11.70 6.81
CA GLY A 21 -18.29 12.02 5.48
C GLY A 21 -17.23 12.56 4.52
N ILE A 22 -16.08 11.91 4.41
CA ILE A 22 -14.99 12.36 3.53
C ILE A 22 -15.24 11.86 2.12
N SER A 23 -15.07 12.77 1.15
CA SER A 23 -15.10 12.47 -0.28
C SER A 23 -13.82 12.95 -0.95
N LEU A 24 -13.28 12.15 -1.86
CA LEU A 24 -12.13 12.52 -2.70
C LEU A 24 -12.09 11.66 -3.95
N GLU A 25 -11.38 12.17 -4.97
CA GLU A 25 -11.12 11.46 -6.21
C GLU A 25 -9.62 11.47 -6.51
N VAL A 26 -9.14 10.39 -7.13
CA VAL A 26 -7.78 10.25 -7.62
C VAL A 26 -7.86 9.80 -9.08
N GLU A 27 -7.32 10.62 -9.98
CA GLU A 27 -7.19 10.28 -11.39
C GLU A 27 -5.94 9.45 -11.65
N GLU A 28 -5.92 8.72 -12.77
CA GLU A 28 -4.74 7.99 -13.21
C GLU A 28 -3.55 8.93 -13.42
N GLY A 29 -2.37 8.53 -12.94
CA GLY A 29 -1.14 9.31 -13.03
C GLY A 29 -1.03 10.47 -12.03
N GLN A 30 -2.01 10.65 -11.15
CA GLN A 30 -1.94 11.69 -10.11
C GLN A 30 -1.22 11.22 -8.85
N ILE A 31 -0.55 12.17 -8.20
CA ILE A 31 -0.07 12.05 -6.82
C ILE A 31 -0.97 12.92 -5.95
N VAL A 32 -1.68 12.29 -5.02
CA VAL A 32 -2.57 12.99 -4.09
C VAL A 32 -1.98 12.94 -2.68
N SER A 33 -1.86 14.10 -2.03
CA SER A 33 -1.38 14.21 -0.66
C SER A 33 -2.51 14.58 0.29
N MET A 34 -2.66 13.82 1.37
CA MET A 34 -3.57 14.14 2.46
C MET A 34 -2.86 14.89 3.56
N ILE A 35 -3.30 16.09 3.86
CA ILE A 35 -2.74 16.95 4.90
C ILE A 35 -3.74 17.04 6.06
N GLY A 36 -3.23 16.95 7.28
CA GLY A 36 -4.03 17.06 8.49
C GLY A 36 -3.18 16.78 9.74
N SER A 37 -3.67 17.23 10.90
CA SER A 37 -3.06 16.95 12.20
C SER A 37 -3.07 15.44 12.53
N ASN A 38 -2.29 15.05 13.53
CA ASN A 38 -2.39 13.70 14.09
C ASN A 38 -3.78 13.48 14.67
N GLY A 39 -4.39 12.34 14.31
CA GLY A 39 -5.77 12.04 14.67
C GLY A 39 -6.83 12.56 13.68
N ALA A 40 -6.45 13.25 12.60
CA ALA A 40 -7.40 13.73 11.58
C ALA A 40 -8.03 12.63 10.70
N GLY A 41 -7.71 11.36 10.95
CA GLY A 41 -8.30 10.24 10.23
C GLY A 41 -7.53 9.78 8.98
N LYS A 42 -6.33 10.33 8.68
CA LYS A 42 -5.53 9.95 7.51
C LYS A 42 -5.27 8.45 7.42
N SER A 43 -4.74 7.86 8.49
CA SER A 43 -4.49 6.41 8.56
C SER A 43 -5.78 5.59 8.52
N SER A 44 -6.89 6.11 9.08
CA SER A 44 -8.20 5.46 9.00
C SER A 44 -8.73 5.37 7.57
N MET A 45 -8.50 6.43 6.77
CA MET A 45 -8.86 6.42 5.35
C MET A 45 -8.01 5.40 4.57
N MET A 46 -6.69 5.42 4.75
CA MET A 46 -5.79 4.46 4.10
C MET A 46 -6.16 3.02 4.45
N ASN A 47 -6.45 2.76 5.72
CA ASN A 47 -6.84 1.44 6.20
C ASN A 47 -8.23 1.01 5.67
N ALA A 48 -9.15 1.94 5.48
CA ALA A 48 -10.45 1.64 4.86
C ALA A 48 -10.30 1.28 3.37
N ILE A 49 -9.48 2.04 2.61
CA ILE A 49 -9.15 1.75 1.22
C ILE A 49 -8.51 0.37 1.09
N SER A 50 -7.59 0.04 1.99
CA SER A 50 -6.86 -1.25 1.96
C SER A 50 -7.66 -2.44 2.48
N GLY A 51 -8.89 -2.23 2.94
CA GLY A 51 -9.73 -3.30 3.51
C GLY A 51 -9.27 -3.80 4.88
N LEU A 52 -8.44 -3.02 5.59
CA LEU A 52 -7.98 -3.33 6.95
C LEU A 52 -8.98 -2.84 8.02
N VAL A 53 -9.81 -1.85 7.68
CA VAL A 53 -10.84 -1.29 8.56
C VAL A 53 -12.15 -1.22 7.79
N LYS A 54 -13.22 -1.66 8.43
CA LYS A 54 -14.57 -1.54 7.87
C LYS A 54 -15.11 -0.13 8.09
N TYR A 55 -15.71 0.44 7.05
CA TYR A 55 -16.42 1.71 7.15
C TYR A 55 -17.91 1.45 7.42
N LYS A 56 -18.59 2.41 8.06
CA LYS A 56 -19.99 2.29 8.47
C LYS A 56 -20.95 2.70 7.35
N SER A 57 -20.57 3.72 6.58
CA SER A 57 -21.34 4.23 5.46
C SER A 57 -20.43 4.93 4.47
N GLY A 58 -20.94 5.24 3.28
CA GLY A 58 -20.21 5.77 2.16
C GLY A 58 -19.82 4.68 1.17
N GLU A 59 -19.09 5.04 0.15
CA GLU A 59 -18.65 4.15 -0.91
C GLU A 59 -17.15 4.38 -1.23
N ILE A 60 -16.47 3.30 -1.58
CA ILE A 60 -15.13 3.34 -2.17
C ILE A 60 -15.22 2.60 -3.51
N LEU A 61 -14.97 3.32 -4.60
CA LEU A 61 -14.97 2.79 -5.95
C LEU A 61 -13.55 2.79 -6.51
N TYR A 62 -13.16 1.72 -7.14
CA TYR A 62 -11.90 1.59 -7.86
C TYR A 62 -12.21 1.26 -9.32
N LYS A 63 -11.72 2.11 -10.25
CA LYS A 63 -12.04 2.03 -11.68
C LYS A 63 -13.56 1.89 -11.93
N GLY A 64 -14.35 2.64 -11.16
CA GLY A 64 -15.81 2.69 -11.27
C GLY A 64 -16.56 1.49 -10.67
N GLN A 65 -15.87 0.54 -10.01
CA GLN A 65 -16.46 -0.61 -9.37
C GLN A 65 -16.28 -0.57 -7.85
N PRO A 66 -17.23 -1.04 -7.05
CA PRO A 66 -17.08 -1.10 -5.59
C PRO A 66 -15.82 -1.88 -5.19
N LEU A 67 -14.99 -1.25 -4.35
CA LEU A 67 -13.77 -1.87 -3.85
C LEU A 67 -14.12 -2.94 -2.80
N PRO A 68 -13.57 -4.17 -2.88
CA PRO A 68 -13.80 -5.20 -1.87
C PRO A 68 -13.32 -4.78 -0.48
N THR A 69 -13.95 -5.29 0.57
CA THR A 69 -13.57 -5.03 1.96
C THR A 69 -12.53 -6.01 2.50
N ALA A 70 -12.11 -7.00 1.72
CA ALA A 70 -11.08 -7.97 2.11
C ALA A 70 -9.72 -7.54 1.54
N ALA A 71 -8.73 -7.31 2.41
CA ALA A 71 -7.42 -6.77 2.05
C ALA A 71 -6.71 -7.57 0.94
N ASN A 72 -6.76 -8.90 0.97
CA ASN A 72 -6.16 -9.74 -0.07
C ASN A 72 -6.81 -9.52 -1.45
N LYS A 73 -8.12 -9.27 -1.50
CA LYS A 73 -8.83 -8.97 -2.76
C LYS A 73 -8.50 -7.55 -3.27
N VAL A 74 -8.34 -6.61 -2.36
CA VAL A 74 -7.91 -5.23 -2.69
C VAL A 74 -6.55 -5.25 -3.38
N VAL A 75 -5.58 -5.98 -2.82
CA VAL A 75 -4.24 -6.12 -3.44
C VAL A 75 -4.30 -6.84 -4.79
N GLN A 76 -5.14 -7.86 -4.95
CA GLN A 76 -5.33 -8.56 -6.23
C GLN A 76 -5.87 -7.64 -7.34
N LEU A 77 -6.61 -6.58 -6.98
CA LEU A 77 -7.09 -5.57 -7.94
C LEU A 77 -6.03 -4.52 -8.31
N GLY A 78 -4.84 -4.57 -7.70
CA GLY A 78 -3.76 -3.62 -7.98
C GLY A 78 -3.73 -2.40 -7.05
N VAL A 79 -4.40 -2.45 -5.90
CA VAL A 79 -4.33 -1.41 -4.87
C VAL A 79 -3.44 -1.89 -3.73
N CYS A 80 -2.34 -1.19 -3.47
CA CYS A 80 -1.37 -1.56 -2.44
C CYS A 80 -1.14 -0.43 -1.44
N GLN A 81 -1.09 -0.76 -0.17
CA GLN A 81 -0.71 0.17 0.89
C GLN A 81 0.70 -0.17 1.40
N VAL A 82 1.57 0.83 1.45
CA VAL A 82 2.83 0.78 2.22
C VAL A 82 2.55 1.40 3.59
N PRO A 83 2.52 0.61 4.66
CA PRO A 83 2.08 1.09 5.97
C PRO A 83 3.13 1.96 6.65
N GLU A 84 2.68 2.75 7.64
CA GLU A 84 3.57 3.41 8.58
C GLU A 84 4.40 2.38 9.39
N GLY A 85 5.57 2.80 9.88
CA GLY A 85 6.42 1.93 10.70
C GLY A 85 7.18 0.88 9.92
N ARG A 86 7.21 0.98 8.57
CA ARG A 86 7.96 0.12 7.64
C ARG A 86 7.46 -1.32 7.56
N LEU A 87 7.14 -1.95 8.69
CA LEU A 87 6.61 -3.32 8.83
C LEU A 87 7.31 -4.35 7.90
N ILE A 88 8.65 -4.30 7.86
CA ILE A 88 9.47 -5.28 7.16
C ILE A 88 9.54 -6.59 7.94
N PHE A 89 9.84 -7.68 7.27
CA PHE A 89 10.17 -8.96 7.90
C PHE A 89 11.64 -8.94 8.32
N ALA A 90 11.90 -8.55 9.57
CA ALA A 90 13.24 -8.28 10.09
C ALA A 90 14.20 -9.49 10.02
N ASN A 91 13.68 -10.70 10.10
CA ASN A 91 14.45 -11.95 10.07
C ASN A 91 14.68 -12.51 8.66
N LEU A 92 14.09 -11.91 7.64
CA LEU A 92 14.30 -12.26 6.25
C LEU A 92 15.36 -11.35 5.62
N THR A 93 15.99 -11.82 4.55
CA THR A 93 16.87 -10.98 3.73
C THR A 93 16.08 -9.90 2.98
N VAL A 94 16.78 -8.92 2.45
CA VAL A 94 16.20 -7.89 1.55
C VAL A 94 15.49 -8.57 0.37
N TYR A 95 16.16 -9.51 -0.30
CA TYR A 95 15.61 -10.23 -1.44
C TYR A 95 14.32 -11.00 -1.07
N GLU A 96 14.33 -11.72 0.04
CA GLU A 96 13.15 -12.48 0.52
C GLU A 96 11.98 -11.54 0.86
N ASN A 97 12.25 -10.39 1.49
CA ASN A 97 11.23 -9.37 1.73
C ASN A 97 10.57 -8.90 0.42
N LEU A 98 11.38 -8.61 -0.61
CA LEU A 98 10.86 -8.22 -1.92
C LEU A 98 10.01 -9.32 -2.55
N LYS A 99 10.46 -10.57 -2.48
CA LYS A 99 9.71 -11.73 -3.01
C LYS A 99 8.36 -11.92 -2.31
N VAL A 100 8.27 -11.65 -1.03
CA VAL A 100 6.98 -11.67 -0.30
C VAL A 100 5.99 -10.66 -0.87
N GLY A 101 6.45 -9.51 -1.37
CA GLY A 101 5.57 -8.52 -2.05
C GLY A 101 4.85 -9.10 -3.27
N ALA A 102 5.44 -10.08 -3.94
CA ALA A 102 4.87 -10.77 -5.10
C ALA A 102 4.09 -12.06 -4.74
N TYR A 103 3.78 -12.30 -3.47
CA TYR A 103 3.19 -13.56 -2.98
C TYR A 103 1.91 -13.99 -3.72
N LEU A 104 1.06 -13.04 -4.12
CA LEU A 104 -0.20 -13.31 -4.82
C LEU A 104 -0.04 -13.46 -6.35
N ARG A 105 1.19 -13.32 -6.87
CA ARG A 105 1.50 -13.36 -8.30
C ARG A 105 2.06 -14.71 -8.71
N SER A 106 1.80 -15.09 -9.98
CA SER A 106 2.33 -16.31 -10.60
C SER A 106 3.14 -16.06 -11.88
N ASP A 107 3.20 -14.80 -12.34
CA ASP A 107 3.89 -14.36 -13.57
C ASP A 107 5.41 -14.20 -13.31
N LYS A 108 6.17 -15.27 -13.41
CA LYS A 108 7.61 -15.30 -13.08
C LYS A 108 8.41 -14.21 -13.79
N ASP A 109 8.20 -14.02 -15.09
CA ASP A 109 8.91 -13.02 -15.89
C ASP A 109 8.57 -11.58 -15.44
N GLY A 110 7.31 -11.33 -15.10
CA GLY A 110 6.87 -10.05 -14.54
C GLY A 110 7.48 -9.78 -13.17
N ILE A 111 7.54 -10.78 -12.29
CA ILE A 111 8.17 -10.66 -10.98
C ILE A 111 9.66 -10.32 -11.11
N GLU A 112 10.39 -10.97 -12.02
CA GLU A 112 11.81 -10.67 -12.25
C GLU A 112 12.03 -9.27 -12.85
N ARG A 113 11.16 -8.85 -13.78
CA ARG A 113 11.19 -7.49 -14.34
C ARG A 113 10.96 -6.44 -13.26
N ASP A 114 9.96 -6.65 -12.39
CA ASP A 114 9.64 -5.71 -11.32
C ASP A 114 10.72 -5.68 -10.23
N LEU A 115 11.38 -6.82 -9.96
CA LEU A 115 12.53 -6.87 -9.07
C LEU A 115 13.70 -6.02 -9.61
N LYS A 116 14.01 -6.11 -10.90
CA LYS A 116 15.02 -5.27 -11.53
C LYS A 116 14.64 -3.79 -11.43
N ARG A 117 13.37 -3.45 -11.70
CA ARG A 117 12.87 -2.08 -11.56
C ARG A 117 13.03 -1.56 -10.13
N VAL A 118 12.74 -2.37 -9.11
CA VAL A 118 12.96 -2.00 -7.71
C VAL A 118 14.44 -1.70 -7.43
N TYR A 119 15.35 -2.48 -7.99
CA TYR A 119 16.80 -2.27 -7.84
C TYR A 119 17.27 -1.03 -8.60
N GLU A 120 16.69 -0.71 -9.75
CA GLU A 120 16.96 0.54 -10.48
C GLU A 120 16.51 1.77 -9.67
N ILE A 121 15.34 1.70 -9.01
CA ILE A 121 14.83 2.77 -8.16
C ILE A 121 15.63 2.88 -6.85
N PHE A 122 15.98 1.75 -6.26
CA PHE A 122 16.66 1.64 -4.98
C PHE A 122 17.93 0.77 -5.08
N PRO A 123 19.03 1.27 -5.67
CA PRO A 123 20.25 0.47 -5.90
C PRO A 123 20.84 -0.11 -4.61
N ARG A 124 20.65 0.56 -3.47
CA ARG A 124 21.12 0.05 -2.17
C ARG A 124 20.48 -1.27 -1.77
N LEU A 125 19.27 -1.54 -2.23
CA LEU A 125 18.60 -2.83 -1.98
C LEU A 125 19.26 -3.97 -2.76
N GLU A 126 19.77 -3.71 -3.96
CA GLU A 126 20.53 -4.70 -4.73
C GLU A 126 21.86 -5.02 -4.08
N GLU A 127 22.62 -3.98 -3.70
CA GLU A 127 23.90 -4.11 -3.00
C GLU A 127 23.78 -4.98 -1.73
N ARG A 128 22.64 -4.89 -1.06
CA ARG A 128 22.34 -5.53 0.24
C ARG A 128 21.33 -6.66 0.14
N LYS A 129 21.08 -7.21 -1.06
CA LYS A 129 20.03 -8.20 -1.29
C LYS A 129 20.07 -9.44 -0.39
N ASN A 130 21.27 -9.84 0.02
CA ASN A 130 21.50 -10.99 0.91
C ASN A 130 21.59 -10.60 2.40
N GLN A 131 21.52 -9.32 2.74
CA GLN A 131 21.58 -8.83 4.11
C GLN A 131 20.25 -9.07 4.83
N ILE A 132 20.29 -9.40 6.11
CA ILE A 132 19.12 -9.51 6.97
C ILE A 132 18.47 -8.12 7.12
N ALA A 133 17.19 -8.01 6.82
CA ALA A 133 16.50 -6.72 6.70
C ALA A 133 16.45 -5.93 8.02
N GLY A 134 16.39 -6.61 9.15
CA GLY A 134 16.42 -5.97 10.47
C GLY A 134 17.71 -5.21 10.77
N THR A 135 18.81 -5.48 10.04
CA THR A 135 20.12 -4.82 10.22
C THR A 135 20.31 -3.59 9.30
N LEU A 136 19.33 -3.31 8.45
CA LEU A 136 19.34 -2.13 7.59
C LEU A 136 19.14 -0.84 8.40
N SER A 137 19.66 0.28 7.88
CA SER A 137 19.33 1.60 8.40
C SER A 137 17.84 1.91 8.23
N GLY A 138 17.32 2.88 9.00
CA GLY A 138 15.91 3.26 8.94
C GLY A 138 15.45 3.69 7.53
N GLY A 139 16.30 4.41 6.79
CA GLY A 139 16.02 4.80 5.40
C GLY A 139 15.99 3.61 4.46
N GLU A 140 16.94 2.67 4.58
CA GLU A 140 16.97 1.46 3.76
C GLU A 140 15.76 0.54 4.06
N GLN A 141 15.33 0.46 5.31
CA GLN A 141 14.09 -0.27 5.67
C GLN A 141 12.85 0.37 5.03
N GLN A 142 12.82 1.71 4.92
CA GLN A 142 11.73 2.40 4.22
C GLN A 142 11.77 2.13 2.72
N MET A 143 12.94 2.16 2.09
CA MET A 143 13.11 1.77 0.68
C MET A 143 12.65 0.33 0.45
N LEU A 144 12.97 -0.59 1.38
CA LEU A 144 12.55 -1.99 1.32
C LEU A 144 11.02 -2.14 1.42
N ALA A 145 10.38 -1.39 2.32
CA ALA A 145 8.92 -1.40 2.45
C ALA A 145 8.24 -0.91 1.16
N MET A 146 8.76 0.18 0.55
CA MET A 146 8.30 0.69 -0.75
C MET A 146 8.53 -0.33 -1.87
N GLY A 147 9.74 -0.90 -1.97
CA GLY A 147 10.07 -1.91 -2.96
C GLY A 147 9.17 -3.14 -2.87
N ARG A 148 8.88 -3.61 -1.64
CA ARG A 148 7.94 -4.70 -1.42
C ARG A 148 6.53 -4.37 -1.93
N GLY A 149 6.06 -3.14 -1.75
CA GLY A 149 4.80 -2.67 -2.31
C GLY A 149 4.80 -2.72 -3.85
N ILE A 150 5.87 -2.23 -4.49
CA ILE A 150 6.04 -2.26 -5.95
C ILE A 150 6.00 -3.70 -6.50
N MET A 151 6.54 -4.68 -5.76
CA MET A 151 6.55 -6.10 -6.16
C MET A 151 5.16 -6.70 -6.31
N SER A 152 4.12 -6.12 -5.72
CA SER A 152 2.72 -6.55 -5.97
C SER A 152 2.18 -6.12 -7.33
N ALA A 153 2.96 -5.36 -8.13
CA ALA A 153 2.58 -4.74 -9.41
C ALA A 153 1.31 -3.88 -9.27
N PRO A 154 1.29 -2.88 -8.37
CA PRO A 154 0.11 -2.11 -8.12
C PRO A 154 -0.13 -1.06 -9.22
N ASP A 155 -1.40 -0.80 -9.52
CA ASP A 155 -1.83 0.36 -10.32
C ASP A 155 -1.96 1.62 -9.43
N LEU A 156 -2.27 1.41 -8.14
CA LEU A 156 -2.41 2.46 -7.12
C LEU A 156 -1.61 2.08 -5.85
N ILE A 157 -0.74 2.97 -5.41
CA ILE A 157 0.07 2.79 -4.20
C ILE A 157 -0.09 3.99 -3.26
#